data_34f9649caba7c5dbee86bc4288c8fe58
#
_entry.id   34f9649caba7c5dbee86bc4288c8fe58
#
_cell.length_a   1.000
_cell.length_b   1.000
_cell.length_c   1.000
_cell.angle_alpha   90.00
_cell.angle_beta   90.00
_cell.angle_gamma   90.00
#
_symmetry.space_group_name_H-M   'P 1'
#
loop_
_entity.id
_entity.type
_entity.pdbx_description
1 polymer ?
#
loop_
_entity_poly.entity_id
_entity_poly.type
_entity_poly.pdbx_seq_one_letter_code
_entity_poly.pdbx_strand_id
1 'polypeptide(L)'
;MSRTETDSIGPIEVPEDAYWGAQTQRSRINFAIGEERMPLAVVHSLALIKKAAARINDRIGDLPQDIARLIEQAADEVIAGQHDEQFPLVVWQTGSGTQSNMNVNEVIAGRANELAGNPRGGKSPVHPNDHVNRAQSSNDCFPTAMHIAAAGAIKNELLPAVAELAEALADQAARHNRLVKTGRTHMMDATPITFGQELSAFVAQLEMAQQAIRATLPAVCELAQGGTAVGTGLNSPPGFGEAIAAELAALSGLPLKSAPNKFAALAGHEPLTALSGALKTLAVALMKIANDLRLLGSGPRGGLAEVRLPANEPGSSIMPGKVNPTQCEALSMLACQVMGNDVTIGFAASQGHLQLNVYKPVIIHNVLQSIRLLADGCRNFREHCVLGMEPDAQRMAEHLERGLMLVTALNPHIGYDKAAEIAKKAYNEGTTLREAALALGHLSEEQFDAWVRPETMLEAGRHD
;
A
#
# COMPACT_ATOMS: atom_id res chain seq x y z
N MET A 1 -0.59 -30.26 28.52
CA MET A 1 -0.08 -29.98 29.89
C MET A 1 0.09 -28.47 30.00
N SER A 2 0.07 -27.92 31.20
CA SER A 2 0.28 -26.50 31.48
C SER A 2 1.37 -26.33 32.54
N ARG A 3 1.95 -25.14 32.58
CA ARG A 3 2.86 -24.70 33.64
C ARG A 3 2.32 -23.43 34.28
N THR A 4 2.67 -23.19 35.53
CA THR A 4 2.29 -21.97 36.22
C THR A 4 3.32 -20.87 35.99
N GLU A 5 2.88 -19.74 35.46
CA GLU A 5 3.65 -18.51 35.34
C GLU A 5 3.09 -17.43 36.26
N THR A 6 3.89 -16.39 36.54
CA THR A 6 3.48 -15.33 37.48
C THR A 6 3.77 -13.95 36.91
N ASP A 7 2.89 -13.00 37.23
CA ASP A 7 3.11 -11.55 37.02
C ASP A 7 2.71 -10.77 38.29
N SER A 8 2.62 -9.45 38.23
CA SER A 8 2.23 -8.59 39.36
C SER A 8 0.79 -8.82 39.87
N ILE A 9 -0.06 -9.47 39.05
CA ILE A 9 -1.46 -9.78 39.41
C ILE A 9 -1.53 -11.14 40.15
N GLY A 10 -0.59 -12.08 39.88
CA GLY A 10 -0.53 -13.38 40.49
C GLY A 10 -0.27 -14.51 39.50
N PRO A 11 -0.47 -15.77 39.94
CA PRO A 11 -0.22 -16.96 39.13
C PRO A 11 -1.29 -17.12 38.03
N ILE A 12 -0.91 -17.77 36.93
CA ILE A 12 -1.78 -18.15 35.83
C ILE A 12 -1.20 -19.37 35.11
N GLU A 13 -2.07 -20.25 34.60
CA GLU A 13 -1.68 -21.41 33.83
C GLU A 13 -1.40 -21.02 32.37
N VAL A 14 -0.24 -21.43 31.84
CA VAL A 14 0.22 -21.20 30.47
C VAL A 14 0.48 -22.56 29.81
N PRO A 15 0.17 -22.77 28.51
CA PRO A 15 0.51 -24.01 27.83
C PRO A 15 2.00 -24.33 27.94
N GLU A 16 2.34 -25.60 28.14
CA GLU A 16 3.72 -26.03 28.41
C GLU A 16 4.65 -25.81 27.21
N ASP A 17 4.08 -25.87 25.99
CA ASP A 17 4.78 -25.66 24.70
C ASP A 17 4.93 -24.18 24.32
N ALA A 18 4.26 -23.26 25.02
CA ALA A 18 4.36 -21.83 24.76
C ALA A 18 5.66 -21.23 25.31
N TYR A 19 6.29 -20.32 24.54
CA TYR A 19 7.37 -19.47 25.05
C TYR A 19 6.85 -18.26 25.81
N TRP A 20 5.61 -17.80 25.52
CA TRP A 20 5.02 -16.68 26.24
C TRP A 20 4.75 -16.97 27.71
N GLY A 21 4.63 -15.92 28.52
CA GLY A 21 4.40 -15.97 29.94
C GLY A 21 3.00 -15.50 30.39
N ALA A 22 2.93 -15.03 31.62
CA ALA A 22 1.68 -14.68 32.28
C ALA A 22 0.94 -13.52 31.64
N GLN A 23 1.63 -12.45 31.21
CA GLN A 23 0.98 -11.26 30.65
C GLN A 23 0.32 -11.55 29.30
N THR A 24 0.99 -12.29 28.42
CA THR A 24 0.40 -12.75 27.16
C THR A 24 -0.79 -13.65 27.38
N GLN A 25 -0.70 -14.58 28.33
CA GLN A 25 -1.81 -15.49 28.64
C GLN A 25 -3.05 -14.72 29.16
N ARG A 26 -2.85 -13.69 30.00
CA ARG A 26 -3.96 -12.83 30.46
C ARG A 26 -4.58 -12.07 29.28
N SER A 27 -3.75 -11.55 28.37
CA SER A 27 -4.24 -10.85 27.19
C SER A 27 -5.11 -11.74 26.30
N ARG A 28 -4.72 -12.99 26.08
CA ARG A 28 -5.52 -13.98 25.33
C ARG A 28 -6.89 -14.22 25.95
N ILE A 29 -6.97 -14.21 27.28
CA ILE A 29 -8.22 -14.43 28.01
C ILE A 29 -9.08 -13.15 28.00
N ASN A 30 -8.47 -11.99 28.24
CA ASN A 30 -9.19 -10.74 28.44
C ASN A 30 -9.65 -10.08 27.12
N PHE A 31 -8.97 -10.37 26.02
CA PHE A 31 -9.24 -9.76 24.71
C PHE A 31 -9.60 -10.84 23.66
N ALA A 32 -10.59 -11.66 23.96
CA ALA A 32 -11.16 -12.62 23.02
C ALA A 32 -12.14 -11.90 22.05
N ILE A 33 -11.61 -11.02 21.21
CA ILE A 33 -12.37 -10.12 20.33
C ILE A 33 -11.83 -10.26 18.89
N GLY A 34 -12.69 -10.64 17.94
CA GLY A 34 -12.31 -10.78 16.54
C GLY A 34 -11.25 -11.85 16.27
N GLU A 35 -10.73 -11.87 15.07
CA GLU A 35 -9.70 -12.83 14.63
C GLU A 35 -8.45 -12.14 14.10
N GLU A 36 -8.49 -10.80 13.94
CA GLU A 36 -7.40 -10.01 13.39
C GLU A 36 -6.22 -9.99 14.34
N ARG A 37 -5.17 -10.73 13.99
CA ARG A 37 -3.95 -10.82 14.78
C ARG A 37 -3.03 -9.63 14.52
N MET A 38 -2.19 -9.32 15.51
CA MET A 38 -1.11 -8.34 15.33
C MET A 38 -0.24 -8.75 14.14
N PRO A 39 -0.02 -7.86 13.17
CA PRO A 39 0.81 -8.19 12.01
C PRO A 39 2.22 -8.62 12.41
N LEU A 40 2.71 -9.72 11.84
CA LEU A 40 4.04 -10.26 12.14
C LEU A 40 5.16 -9.25 11.86
N ALA A 41 5.00 -8.37 10.88
CA ALA A 41 5.96 -7.30 10.63
C ALA A 41 6.17 -6.38 11.85
N VAL A 42 5.13 -6.15 12.67
CA VAL A 42 5.26 -5.42 13.94
C VAL A 42 5.98 -6.26 14.99
N VAL A 43 5.68 -7.55 15.09
CA VAL A 43 6.34 -8.49 15.99
C VAL A 43 7.84 -8.58 15.70
N HIS A 44 8.20 -8.80 14.43
CA HIS A 44 9.60 -8.87 14.00
C HIS A 44 10.33 -7.53 14.24
N SER A 45 9.64 -6.39 14.05
CA SER A 45 10.18 -5.07 14.35
C SER A 45 10.39 -4.87 15.87
N LEU A 46 9.48 -5.35 16.72
CA LEU A 46 9.68 -5.35 18.17
C LEU A 46 10.90 -6.20 18.54
N ALA A 47 11.03 -7.41 17.98
CA ALA A 47 12.20 -8.25 18.22
C ALA A 47 13.51 -7.58 17.78
N LEU A 48 13.51 -6.88 16.65
CA LEU A 48 14.64 -6.08 16.18
C LEU A 48 15.03 -4.98 17.19
N ILE A 49 14.01 -4.32 17.79
CA ILE A 49 14.24 -3.33 18.85
C ILE A 49 14.90 -3.98 20.05
N LYS A 50 14.44 -5.18 20.47
CA LYS A 50 15.01 -5.91 21.62
C LYS A 50 16.47 -6.31 21.37
N LYS A 51 16.78 -6.77 20.16
CA LYS A 51 18.16 -7.04 19.73
C LYS A 51 19.03 -5.78 19.80
N ALA A 52 18.58 -4.69 19.22
CA ALA A 52 19.29 -3.42 19.24
C ALA A 52 19.52 -2.90 20.68
N ALA A 53 18.48 -2.97 21.51
CA ALA A 53 18.55 -2.55 22.91
C ALA A 53 19.52 -3.42 23.73
N ALA A 54 19.53 -4.73 23.55
CA ALA A 54 20.46 -5.63 24.22
C ALA A 54 21.92 -5.27 23.88
N ARG A 55 22.23 -5.02 22.61
CA ARG A 55 23.57 -4.58 22.16
C ARG A 55 24.00 -3.24 22.76
N ILE A 56 23.09 -2.26 22.81
CA ILE A 56 23.41 -0.97 23.39
C ILE A 56 23.63 -1.09 24.89
N ASN A 57 22.77 -1.82 25.61
CA ASN A 57 22.87 -2.00 27.05
C ASN A 57 24.12 -2.80 27.47
N ASP A 58 24.53 -3.84 26.69
CA ASP A 58 25.81 -4.53 26.87
C ASP A 58 27.00 -3.53 26.69
N ARG A 59 26.99 -2.80 25.59
CA ARG A 59 28.06 -1.86 25.21
C ARG A 59 28.32 -0.77 26.26
N ILE A 60 27.27 -0.34 26.99
CA ILE A 60 27.38 0.66 28.07
C ILE A 60 27.50 0.02 29.48
N GLY A 61 27.52 -1.31 29.57
CA GLY A 61 27.66 -2.04 30.82
C GLY A 61 26.39 -2.13 31.69
N ASP A 62 25.21 -1.83 31.13
CA ASP A 62 23.91 -1.86 31.84
C ASP A 62 23.22 -3.23 31.74
N LEU A 63 23.76 -4.15 30.92
CA LEU A 63 23.32 -5.52 30.77
C LEU A 63 24.55 -6.45 30.68
N PRO A 64 24.60 -7.59 31.45
CA PRO A 64 25.68 -8.57 31.31
C PRO A 64 25.77 -9.13 29.89
N GLN A 65 26.98 -9.29 29.38
CA GLN A 65 27.27 -9.71 28.00
C GLN A 65 26.65 -11.09 27.65
N ASP A 66 26.67 -12.02 28.55
CA ASP A 66 26.09 -13.38 28.41
C ASP A 66 24.57 -13.29 28.23
N ILE A 67 23.90 -12.46 29.02
CA ILE A 67 22.47 -12.19 28.93
C ILE A 67 22.14 -11.48 27.58
N ALA A 68 22.93 -10.48 27.20
CA ALA A 68 22.73 -9.76 25.92
C ALA A 68 22.82 -10.72 24.73
N ARG A 69 23.82 -11.63 24.71
CA ARG A 69 23.97 -12.65 23.64
C ARG A 69 22.79 -13.60 23.54
N LEU A 70 22.25 -14.06 24.67
CA LEU A 70 21.06 -14.92 24.69
C LEU A 70 19.84 -14.18 24.14
N ILE A 71 19.65 -12.92 24.51
CA ILE A 71 18.57 -12.07 23.98
C ILE A 71 18.74 -11.87 22.47
N GLU A 72 19.94 -11.56 21.99
CA GLU A 72 20.21 -11.38 20.56
C GLU A 72 19.90 -12.64 19.77
N GLN A 73 20.35 -13.82 20.25
CA GLN A 73 20.11 -15.09 19.56
C GLN A 73 18.61 -15.41 19.49
N ALA A 74 17.88 -15.27 20.60
CA ALA A 74 16.44 -15.49 20.62
C ALA A 74 15.67 -14.48 19.75
N ALA A 75 16.10 -13.21 19.74
CA ALA A 75 15.52 -12.20 18.88
C ALA A 75 15.75 -12.48 17.39
N ASP A 76 16.92 -13.00 17.00
CA ASP A 76 17.21 -13.40 15.62
C ASP A 76 16.30 -14.53 15.15
N GLU A 77 16.01 -15.51 15.98
CA GLU A 77 15.07 -16.58 15.67
C GLU A 77 13.64 -16.03 15.45
N VAL A 78 13.19 -15.07 16.28
CA VAL A 78 11.90 -14.39 16.09
C VAL A 78 11.88 -13.57 14.80
N ILE A 79 12.92 -12.78 14.51
CA ILE A 79 13.01 -11.98 13.28
C ILE A 79 13.00 -12.88 12.03
N ALA A 80 13.59 -14.07 12.13
CA ALA A 80 13.58 -15.06 11.06
C ALA A 80 12.24 -15.83 10.92
N GLY A 81 11.23 -15.53 11.73
CA GLY A 81 9.90 -16.15 11.68
C GLY A 81 9.84 -17.58 12.25
N GLN A 82 10.87 -18.03 12.95
CA GLN A 82 10.92 -19.41 13.49
C GLN A 82 9.90 -19.67 14.62
N HIS A 83 9.33 -18.61 15.18
CA HIS A 83 8.42 -18.67 16.33
C HIS A 83 7.12 -17.87 16.11
N ASP A 84 6.68 -17.69 14.85
CA ASP A 84 5.51 -16.85 14.52
C ASP A 84 4.22 -17.31 15.20
N GLU A 85 4.07 -18.62 15.46
CA GLU A 85 2.94 -19.18 16.19
C GLU A 85 2.89 -18.78 17.67
N GLN A 86 4.00 -18.24 18.21
CA GLN A 86 4.09 -17.77 19.60
C GLN A 86 3.54 -16.35 19.80
N PHE A 87 2.97 -15.74 18.75
CA PHE A 87 2.40 -14.40 18.77
C PHE A 87 0.89 -14.40 18.48
N PRO A 88 0.07 -14.95 19.38
CA PRO A 88 -1.35 -15.19 19.13
C PRO A 88 -2.26 -13.98 19.40
N LEU A 89 -1.70 -12.82 19.81
CA LEU A 89 -2.50 -11.70 20.27
C LEU A 89 -3.23 -10.99 19.13
N VAL A 90 -4.46 -10.58 19.41
CA VAL A 90 -5.29 -9.85 18.47
C VAL A 90 -4.97 -8.36 18.46
N VAL A 91 -5.39 -7.66 17.39
CA VAL A 91 -5.31 -6.21 17.26
C VAL A 91 -6.13 -5.50 18.33
N TRP A 92 -7.26 -6.09 18.72
CA TRP A 92 -8.22 -5.58 19.70
C TRP A 92 -7.74 -5.81 21.14
N GLN A 93 -6.68 -5.10 21.51
CA GLN A 93 -6.00 -5.16 22.81
C GLN A 93 -5.83 -3.75 23.40
N THR A 94 -5.02 -3.59 24.45
CA THR A 94 -4.72 -2.23 24.95
C THR A 94 -4.16 -1.35 23.84
N GLY A 95 -4.65 -0.14 23.74
CA GLY A 95 -4.34 0.76 22.66
C GLY A 95 -2.89 1.27 22.60
N SER A 96 -2.11 1.08 23.66
CA SER A 96 -0.67 1.35 23.68
C SER A 96 0.18 0.25 23.01
N GLY A 97 -0.41 -0.94 22.77
CA GLY A 97 0.31 -2.12 22.26
C GLY A 97 1.15 -2.85 23.32
N THR A 98 0.92 -2.56 24.61
CA THR A 98 1.72 -3.14 25.71
C THR A 98 1.68 -4.66 25.71
N GLN A 99 0.53 -5.30 25.45
CA GLN A 99 0.47 -6.75 25.43
C GLN A 99 1.34 -7.36 24.32
N SER A 100 1.36 -6.78 23.13
CA SER A 100 2.24 -7.25 22.05
C SER A 100 3.72 -7.02 22.37
N ASN A 101 4.09 -5.87 22.97
CA ASN A 101 5.46 -5.66 23.44
C ASN A 101 5.86 -6.70 24.49
N MET A 102 4.97 -7.00 25.46
CA MET A 102 5.22 -8.01 26.49
C MET A 102 5.25 -9.41 25.92
N ASN A 103 4.40 -9.73 24.92
CA ASN A 103 4.46 -11.01 24.23
C ASN A 103 5.85 -11.25 23.61
N VAL A 104 6.41 -10.26 22.93
CA VAL A 104 7.77 -10.35 22.37
C VAL A 104 8.82 -10.47 23.48
N ASN A 105 8.70 -9.69 24.57
CA ASN A 105 9.61 -9.78 25.71
C ASN A 105 9.58 -11.17 26.37
N GLU A 106 8.38 -11.73 26.57
CA GLU A 106 8.19 -13.04 27.19
C GLU A 106 8.70 -14.17 26.30
N VAL A 107 8.41 -14.14 24.98
CA VAL A 107 8.89 -15.14 24.02
C VAL A 107 10.42 -15.12 23.93
N ILE A 108 11.03 -13.94 23.80
CA ILE A 108 12.50 -13.80 23.77
C ILE A 108 13.12 -14.30 25.08
N ALA A 109 12.57 -13.90 26.25
CA ALA A 109 13.08 -14.38 27.52
C ALA A 109 12.92 -15.91 27.70
N GLY A 110 11.76 -16.46 27.36
CA GLY A 110 11.49 -17.89 27.43
C GLY A 110 12.42 -18.71 26.53
N ARG A 111 12.67 -18.24 25.29
CA ARG A 111 13.60 -18.89 24.38
C ARG A 111 15.06 -18.72 24.82
N ALA A 112 15.45 -17.55 25.29
CA ALA A 112 16.78 -17.31 25.83
C ALA A 112 17.09 -18.20 27.06
N ASN A 113 16.11 -18.43 27.95
CA ASN A 113 16.23 -19.33 29.08
C ASN A 113 16.42 -20.79 28.63
N GLU A 114 15.68 -21.24 27.62
CA GLU A 114 15.86 -22.56 27.02
C GLU A 114 17.25 -22.72 26.38
N LEU A 115 17.74 -21.71 25.67
CA LEU A 115 19.11 -21.67 25.11
C LEU A 115 20.20 -21.76 26.20
N ALA A 116 19.93 -21.23 27.38
CA ALA A 116 20.79 -21.34 28.55
C ALA A 116 20.70 -22.69 29.28
N GLY A 117 19.93 -23.65 28.74
CA GLY A 117 19.77 -25.00 29.31
C GLY A 117 18.72 -25.10 30.43
N ASN A 118 17.87 -24.10 30.59
CA ASN A 118 16.78 -24.11 31.58
C ASN A 118 15.45 -24.62 30.93
N PRO A 119 14.47 -25.02 31.74
CA PRO A 119 13.14 -25.33 31.24
C PRO A 119 12.52 -24.14 30.56
N ARG A 120 11.66 -24.43 29.58
CA ARG A 120 10.90 -23.41 28.86
C ARG A 120 10.03 -22.59 29.83
N GLY A 121 10.02 -21.26 29.66
CA GLY A 121 9.35 -20.32 30.57
C GLY A 121 10.25 -19.82 31.69
N GLY A 122 9.63 -19.25 32.74
CA GLY A 122 10.34 -18.65 33.84
C GLY A 122 11.01 -17.31 33.54
N LYS A 123 11.82 -16.82 34.49
CA LYS A 123 12.43 -15.49 34.46
C LYS A 123 13.93 -15.48 34.74
N SER A 124 14.58 -16.63 34.64
CA SER A 124 16.01 -16.79 34.94
C SER A 124 16.67 -17.74 33.93
N PRO A 125 17.85 -17.41 33.42
CA PRO A 125 18.67 -16.22 33.69
C PRO A 125 18.16 -14.94 33.06
N VAL A 126 17.27 -15.00 32.03
CA VAL A 126 16.75 -13.83 31.32
C VAL A 126 15.36 -13.48 31.84
N HIS A 127 15.20 -12.22 32.30
CA HIS A 127 13.92 -11.69 32.76
C HIS A 127 13.29 -10.79 31.62
N PRO A 128 11.98 -10.96 31.33
CA PRO A 128 11.35 -10.21 30.24
C PRO A 128 11.33 -8.69 30.44
N ASN A 129 11.14 -8.21 31.69
CA ASN A 129 11.12 -6.76 31.98
C ASN A 129 12.51 -6.21 32.27
N ASP A 130 13.29 -6.88 33.15
CA ASP A 130 14.53 -6.30 33.66
C ASP A 130 15.70 -6.42 32.68
N HIS A 131 15.65 -7.40 31.78
CA HIS A 131 16.67 -7.61 30.75
C HIS A 131 16.20 -7.29 29.34
N VAL A 132 15.16 -7.97 28.82
CA VAL A 132 14.71 -7.79 27.44
C VAL A 132 14.13 -6.39 27.20
N ASN A 133 13.40 -5.83 28.18
CA ASN A 133 12.80 -4.50 28.09
C ASN A 133 13.66 -3.40 28.76
N ARG A 134 14.92 -3.66 29.10
CA ARG A 134 15.82 -2.72 29.78
C ARG A 134 15.94 -1.39 29.05
N ALA A 135 15.80 -0.26 29.77
CA ALA A 135 15.82 1.10 29.28
C ALA A 135 14.69 1.47 28.29
N GLN A 136 13.58 0.71 28.28
CA GLN A 136 12.48 0.85 27.32
C GLN A 136 11.12 0.92 28.02
N SER A 137 10.12 1.39 27.29
CA SER A 137 8.69 1.28 27.63
C SER A 137 7.94 0.73 26.43
N SER A 138 6.78 0.08 26.64
CA SER A 138 5.87 -0.22 25.52
C SER A 138 5.45 1.05 24.77
N ASN A 139 5.40 2.17 25.47
CA ASN A 139 4.93 3.44 24.89
C ASN A 139 5.87 3.99 23.81
N ASP A 140 7.17 3.75 23.90
CA ASP A 140 8.15 4.13 22.86
C ASP A 140 8.49 2.95 21.92
N CYS A 141 8.54 1.70 22.41
CA CYS A 141 8.83 0.53 21.57
C CYS A 141 7.77 0.27 20.52
N PHE A 142 6.49 0.30 20.89
CA PHE A 142 5.43 -0.07 19.98
C PHE A 142 5.31 0.91 18.80
N PRO A 143 5.28 2.25 18.98
CA PRO A 143 5.30 3.18 17.85
C PRO A 143 6.59 3.09 17.03
N THR A 144 7.73 2.81 17.65
CA THR A 144 8.99 2.54 16.92
C THR A 144 8.83 1.32 16.01
N ALA A 145 8.25 0.23 16.50
CA ALA A 145 7.98 -0.96 15.69
C ALA A 145 6.98 -0.68 14.55
N MET A 146 5.95 0.14 14.79
CA MET A 146 5.02 0.57 13.75
C MET A 146 5.75 1.26 12.59
N HIS A 147 6.65 2.18 12.91
CA HIS A 147 7.43 2.96 11.94
C HIS A 147 8.41 2.07 11.15
N ILE A 148 9.13 1.16 11.82
CA ILE A 148 10.06 0.22 11.18
C ILE A 148 9.29 -0.72 10.23
N ALA A 149 8.19 -1.30 10.69
CA ALA A 149 7.37 -2.21 9.89
C ALA A 149 6.80 -1.52 8.65
N ALA A 150 6.25 -0.31 8.80
CA ALA A 150 5.71 0.46 7.68
C ALA A 150 6.80 0.85 6.66
N ALA A 151 7.93 1.39 7.13
CA ALA A 151 9.06 1.78 6.27
C ALA A 151 9.64 0.59 5.50
N GLY A 152 9.79 -0.56 6.18
CA GLY A 152 10.26 -1.80 5.58
C GLY A 152 9.33 -2.32 4.50
N ALA A 153 8.04 -2.41 4.77
CA ALA A 153 7.03 -2.85 3.81
C ALA A 153 6.94 -1.93 2.58
N ILE A 154 7.02 -0.61 2.79
CA ILE A 154 7.05 0.35 1.67
C ILE A 154 8.28 0.12 0.78
N LYS A 155 9.46 0.07 1.39
CA LYS A 155 10.73 -0.03 0.65
C LYS A 155 10.86 -1.34 -0.11
N ASN A 156 10.52 -2.46 0.54
CA ASN A 156 10.82 -3.79 0.03
C ASN A 156 9.68 -4.40 -0.78
N GLU A 157 8.44 -3.94 -0.61
CA GLU A 157 7.26 -4.55 -1.23
C GLU A 157 6.50 -3.58 -2.13
N LEU A 158 6.02 -2.44 -1.58
CA LEU A 158 5.09 -1.57 -2.29
C LEU A 158 5.75 -0.80 -3.43
N LEU A 159 6.84 -0.09 -3.15
CA LEU A 159 7.50 0.74 -4.17
C LEU A 159 8.01 -0.07 -5.37
N PRO A 160 8.62 -1.27 -5.19
CA PRO A 160 8.93 -2.14 -6.31
C PRO A 160 7.70 -2.56 -7.12
N ALA A 161 6.63 -2.99 -6.45
CA ALA A 161 5.41 -3.45 -7.12
C ALA A 161 4.74 -2.35 -7.97
N VAL A 162 4.68 -1.12 -7.46
CA VAL A 162 4.15 0.03 -8.22
C VAL A 162 5.05 0.38 -9.40
N ALA A 163 6.38 0.34 -9.22
CA ALA A 163 7.34 0.59 -10.29
C ALA A 163 7.20 -0.43 -11.42
N GLU A 164 7.13 -1.71 -11.11
CA GLU A 164 6.94 -2.78 -12.10
C GLU A 164 5.62 -2.66 -12.87
N LEU A 165 4.53 -2.26 -12.22
CA LEU A 165 3.25 -2.00 -12.88
C LEU A 165 3.35 -0.78 -13.81
N ALA A 166 3.98 0.30 -13.35
CA ALA A 166 4.17 1.51 -14.16
C ALA A 166 5.03 1.22 -15.40
N GLU A 167 6.11 0.45 -15.26
CA GLU A 167 6.96 0.01 -16.37
C GLU A 167 6.19 -0.83 -17.39
N ALA A 168 5.39 -1.81 -16.95
CA ALA A 168 4.58 -2.61 -17.85
C ALA A 168 3.56 -1.78 -18.63
N LEU A 169 2.94 -0.78 -18.02
CA LEU A 169 2.04 0.16 -18.69
C LEU A 169 2.80 1.09 -19.65
N ALA A 170 4.01 1.53 -19.29
CA ALA A 170 4.86 2.34 -20.15
C ALA A 170 5.29 1.57 -21.41
N ASP A 171 5.62 0.29 -21.28
CA ASP A 171 5.91 -0.59 -22.41
C ASP A 171 4.72 -0.74 -23.36
N GLN A 172 3.53 -0.93 -22.79
CA GLN A 172 2.30 -0.97 -23.59
C GLN A 172 2.03 0.38 -24.27
N ALA A 173 2.24 1.49 -23.59
CA ALA A 173 2.09 2.82 -24.16
C ALA A 173 3.04 3.07 -25.34
N ALA A 174 4.29 2.66 -25.20
CA ALA A 174 5.31 2.79 -26.25
C ALA A 174 4.98 1.94 -27.49
N ARG A 175 4.52 0.69 -27.30
CA ARG A 175 4.13 -0.22 -28.39
C ARG A 175 2.95 0.32 -29.19
N HIS A 176 2.04 1.05 -28.56
CA HIS A 176 0.78 1.51 -29.16
C HIS A 176 0.71 3.03 -29.33
N ASN A 177 1.86 3.71 -29.36
CA ASN A 177 1.95 5.17 -29.47
C ASN A 177 1.42 5.76 -30.79
N ARG A 178 1.21 4.92 -31.82
CA ARG A 178 0.66 5.30 -33.11
C ARG A 178 -0.75 4.77 -33.36
N LEU A 179 -1.31 4.02 -32.44
CA LEU A 179 -2.66 3.47 -32.60
C LEU A 179 -3.70 4.53 -32.22
N VAL A 180 -4.26 5.18 -33.23
CA VAL A 180 -5.25 6.25 -33.06
C VAL A 180 -6.61 5.68 -32.70
N LYS A 181 -7.28 6.32 -31.76
CA LYS A 181 -8.60 5.95 -31.27
C LYS A 181 -9.44 7.19 -30.93
N THR A 182 -10.74 7.00 -30.75
CA THR A 182 -11.61 8.04 -30.20
C THR A 182 -11.25 8.34 -28.75
N GLY A 183 -10.92 9.60 -28.45
CA GLY A 183 -10.88 10.09 -27.06
C GLY A 183 -12.30 10.24 -26.51
N ARG A 184 -12.46 10.17 -25.20
CA ARG A 184 -13.77 10.33 -24.54
C ARG A 184 -13.66 11.24 -23.32
N THR A 185 -14.59 12.20 -23.25
CA THR A 185 -14.84 13.02 -22.06
C THR A 185 -16.31 12.93 -21.70
N HIS A 186 -16.64 12.91 -20.40
CA HIS A 186 -18.03 12.66 -19.94
C HIS A 186 -18.63 11.33 -20.44
N MET A 187 -17.79 10.36 -20.81
CA MET A 187 -18.16 9.13 -21.52
C MET A 187 -18.76 9.34 -22.92
N MET A 188 -18.64 10.56 -23.45
CA MET A 188 -19.06 10.93 -24.81
C MET A 188 -17.83 11.02 -25.72
N ASP A 189 -18.03 10.77 -27.01
CA ASP A 189 -16.98 10.87 -28.03
C ASP A 189 -16.39 12.27 -28.04
N ALA A 190 -15.06 12.32 -28.14
CA ALA A 190 -14.27 13.55 -28.23
C ALA A 190 -13.26 13.45 -29.37
N THR A 191 -12.30 14.36 -29.41
CA THR A 191 -11.24 14.39 -30.42
C THR A 191 -10.30 13.16 -30.27
N PRO A 192 -9.60 12.78 -31.38
CA PRO A 192 -8.70 11.65 -31.37
C PRO A 192 -7.57 11.75 -30.33
N ILE A 193 -7.17 10.61 -29.84
CA ILE A 193 -5.93 10.37 -29.09
C ILE A 193 -5.27 9.09 -29.60
N THR A 194 -4.04 8.78 -29.19
CA THR A 194 -3.51 7.44 -29.36
C THR A 194 -3.78 6.58 -28.11
N PHE A 195 -3.86 5.27 -28.29
CA PHE A 195 -3.94 4.34 -27.16
C PHE A 195 -2.70 4.46 -26.25
N GLY A 196 -1.52 4.73 -26.85
CA GLY A 196 -0.32 5.03 -26.09
C GLY A 196 -0.44 6.28 -25.21
N GLN A 197 -1.04 7.36 -25.72
CA GLN A 197 -1.32 8.57 -24.92
C GLN A 197 -2.28 8.29 -23.77
N GLU A 198 -3.32 7.49 -23.97
CA GLU A 198 -4.25 7.06 -22.92
C GLU A 198 -3.52 6.30 -21.79
N LEU A 199 -2.70 5.31 -22.16
CA LEU A 199 -1.91 4.54 -21.18
C LEU A 199 -0.82 5.39 -20.48
N SER A 200 -0.24 6.37 -21.16
CA SER A 200 0.77 7.26 -20.56
C SER A 200 0.22 8.06 -19.37
N ALA A 201 -1.08 8.38 -19.39
CA ALA A 201 -1.74 9.04 -18.26
C ALA A 201 -1.76 8.13 -17.02
N PHE A 202 -1.95 6.82 -17.19
CA PHE A 202 -1.90 5.86 -16.09
C PHE A 202 -0.51 5.77 -15.49
N VAL A 203 0.53 5.75 -16.33
CA VAL A 203 1.93 5.77 -15.88
C VAL A 203 2.21 7.01 -15.03
N ALA A 204 1.86 8.19 -15.52
CA ALA A 204 2.07 9.45 -14.80
C ALA A 204 1.32 9.50 -13.45
N GLN A 205 0.11 8.93 -13.37
CA GLN A 205 -0.66 8.85 -12.14
C GLN A 205 -0.01 7.91 -11.11
N LEU A 206 0.56 6.79 -11.53
CA LEU A 206 1.31 5.88 -10.66
C LEU A 206 2.62 6.50 -10.16
N GLU A 207 3.36 7.18 -11.03
CA GLU A 207 4.58 7.90 -10.66
C GLU A 207 4.32 9.01 -9.64
N MET A 208 3.25 9.79 -9.84
CA MET A 208 2.82 10.82 -8.89
C MET A 208 2.48 10.22 -7.52
N ALA A 209 1.74 9.11 -7.49
CA ALA A 209 1.40 8.41 -6.26
C ALA A 209 2.66 7.86 -5.55
N GLN A 210 3.61 7.30 -6.32
CA GLN A 210 4.90 6.84 -5.81
C GLN A 210 5.70 7.98 -5.16
N GLN A 211 5.73 9.14 -5.80
CA GLN A 211 6.41 10.33 -5.26
C GLN A 211 5.75 10.79 -3.95
N ALA A 212 4.41 10.80 -3.87
CA ALA A 212 3.68 11.13 -2.66
C ALA A 212 4.03 10.18 -1.50
N ILE A 213 4.11 8.87 -1.76
CA ILE A 213 4.53 7.88 -0.76
C ILE A 213 5.98 8.12 -0.32
N ARG A 214 6.91 8.33 -1.25
CA ARG A 214 8.32 8.61 -0.95
C ARG A 214 8.50 9.87 -0.10
N ALA A 215 7.68 10.89 -0.32
CA ALA A 215 7.73 12.15 0.45
C ALA A 215 7.38 11.97 1.92
N THR A 216 6.64 10.92 2.31
CA THR A 216 6.31 10.64 3.71
C THR A 216 7.41 9.91 4.47
N LEU A 217 8.30 9.18 3.77
CA LEU A 217 9.31 8.31 4.38
C LEU A 217 10.24 9.01 5.36
N PRO A 218 10.72 10.24 5.15
CA PRO A 218 11.60 10.92 6.11
C PRO A 218 10.99 11.03 7.51
N ALA A 219 9.68 11.34 7.60
CA ALA A 219 8.97 11.43 8.86
C ALA A 219 8.62 10.03 9.44
N VAL A 220 8.28 9.06 8.58
CA VAL A 220 8.06 7.67 9.00
C VAL A 220 9.34 7.04 9.58
N CYS A 221 10.52 7.48 9.15
CA CYS A 221 11.81 7.01 9.68
C CYS A 221 12.24 7.69 10.98
N GLU A 222 11.44 8.58 11.58
CA GLU A 222 11.69 9.19 12.90
C GLU A 222 11.10 8.32 14.01
N LEU A 223 11.95 7.87 14.95
CA LEU A 223 11.60 6.87 15.94
C LEU A 223 11.32 7.46 17.32
N ALA A 224 10.27 6.99 17.97
CA ALA A 224 9.90 7.35 19.34
C ALA A 224 10.85 6.77 20.40
N GLN A 225 11.63 5.73 20.04
CA GLN A 225 12.49 5.00 20.97
C GLN A 225 13.42 5.93 21.75
N GLY A 226 13.53 5.70 23.06
CA GLY A 226 14.25 6.54 24.01
C GLY A 226 13.35 7.56 24.73
N GLY A 227 12.08 7.71 24.32
CA GLY A 227 11.12 8.56 25.04
C GLY A 227 10.58 7.91 26.31
N THR A 228 10.67 6.60 26.41
CA THR A 228 10.17 5.76 27.49
C THR A 228 8.68 6.01 27.78
N ALA A 229 8.29 6.27 29.02
CA ALA A 229 6.89 6.30 29.46
C ALA A 229 6.08 7.47 28.87
N VAL A 230 6.63 8.69 28.84
CA VAL A 230 5.92 9.93 28.48
C VAL A 230 6.71 10.88 27.58
N GLY A 231 7.91 10.49 27.14
CA GLY A 231 8.77 11.30 26.26
C GLY A 231 10.00 11.90 26.94
N THR A 232 10.14 11.76 28.26
CA THR A 232 11.26 12.32 29.03
C THR A 232 12.52 11.47 29.04
N GLY A 233 12.43 10.20 28.60
CA GLY A 233 13.53 9.25 28.67
C GLY A 233 13.84 8.75 30.09
N LEU A 234 12.88 8.80 31.00
CA LEU A 234 13.06 8.31 32.38
C LEU A 234 13.55 6.86 32.38
N ASN A 235 14.55 6.57 33.19
CA ASN A 235 15.21 5.25 33.32
C ASN A 235 15.94 4.76 32.07
N SER A 236 16.23 5.63 31.10
CA SER A 236 17.15 5.33 30.00
C SER A 236 18.46 6.12 30.15
N PRO A 237 19.60 5.57 29.70
CA PRO A 237 20.87 6.29 29.69
C PRO A 237 20.83 7.52 28.78
N PRO A 238 21.60 8.57 29.07
CA PRO A 238 21.75 9.72 28.14
C PRO A 238 22.22 9.27 26.76
N GLY A 239 21.57 9.78 25.69
CA GLY A 239 21.89 9.42 24.31
C GLY A 239 21.35 8.04 23.85
N PHE A 240 20.59 7.34 24.67
CA PHE A 240 20.05 6.02 24.30
C PHE A 240 19.16 6.07 23.05
N GLY A 241 18.32 7.12 22.92
CA GLY A 241 17.42 7.25 21.77
C GLY A 241 18.17 7.37 20.43
N GLU A 242 19.27 8.12 20.40
CA GLU A 242 20.13 8.29 19.23
C GLU A 242 20.92 7.01 18.93
N ALA A 243 21.48 6.37 19.97
CA ALA A 243 22.26 5.15 19.84
C ALA A 243 21.42 3.98 19.31
N ILE A 244 20.21 3.79 19.83
CA ILE A 244 19.33 2.71 19.37
C ILE A 244 18.78 2.98 17.97
N ALA A 245 18.47 4.22 17.61
CA ALA A 245 18.05 4.55 16.25
C ALA A 245 19.16 4.26 15.23
N ALA A 246 20.42 4.58 15.56
CA ALA A 246 21.58 4.27 14.72
C ALA A 246 21.79 2.74 14.58
N GLU A 247 21.67 1.97 15.66
CA GLU A 247 21.78 0.51 15.64
C GLU A 247 20.65 -0.11 14.80
N LEU A 248 19.40 0.36 14.97
CA LEU A 248 18.26 -0.08 14.18
C LEU A 248 18.43 0.25 12.70
N ALA A 249 18.98 1.41 12.37
CA ALA A 249 19.29 1.78 10.99
C ALA A 249 20.33 0.84 10.37
N ALA A 250 21.38 0.49 11.11
CA ALA A 250 22.41 -0.46 10.65
C ALA A 250 21.85 -1.87 10.45
N LEU A 251 20.99 -2.35 11.36
CA LEU A 251 20.39 -3.68 11.29
C LEU A 251 19.34 -3.82 10.19
N SER A 252 18.54 -2.78 9.95
CA SER A 252 17.41 -2.83 9.00
C SER A 252 17.76 -2.33 7.60
N GLY A 253 18.86 -1.59 7.45
CA GLY A 253 19.20 -0.88 6.22
C GLY A 253 18.20 0.25 5.86
N LEU A 254 17.36 0.68 6.82
CA LEU A 254 16.46 1.82 6.69
C LEU A 254 17.14 3.10 7.22
N PRO A 255 16.81 4.29 6.68
CA PRO A 255 17.40 5.56 7.13
C PRO A 255 16.74 6.07 8.42
N LEU A 256 16.73 5.20 9.45
CA LEU A 256 16.08 5.47 10.72
C LEU A 256 16.88 6.49 11.55
N LYS A 257 16.18 7.36 12.25
CA LYS A 257 16.76 8.37 13.14
C LYS A 257 15.88 8.59 14.37
N SER A 258 16.47 9.10 15.44
CA SER A 258 15.76 9.49 16.64
C SER A 258 14.82 10.65 16.34
N ALA A 259 13.54 10.55 16.71
CA ALA A 259 12.60 11.67 16.56
C ALA A 259 13.07 12.89 17.36
N PRO A 260 13.00 14.09 16.78
CA PRO A 260 13.47 15.31 17.45
C PRO A 260 12.61 15.69 18.66
N ASN A 261 11.36 15.22 18.69
CA ASN A 261 10.43 15.44 19.80
C ASN A 261 9.74 14.12 20.19
N LYS A 262 10.19 13.53 21.30
CA LYS A 262 9.65 12.27 21.81
C LYS A 262 8.23 12.40 22.34
N PHE A 263 7.84 13.57 22.83
CA PHE A 263 6.48 13.81 23.32
C PHE A 263 5.46 13.71 22.17
N ALA A 264 5.77 14.35 21.04
CA ALA A 264 4.94 14.26 19.83
C ALA A 264 4.92 12.82 19.29
N ALA A 265 6.06 12.13 19.24
CA ALA A 265 6.18 10.77 18.70
C ALA A 265 5.42 9.70 19.52
N LEU A 266 5.12 9.97 20.80
CA LEU A 266 4.30 9.09 21.65
C LEU A 266 2.81 9.43 21.58
N ALA A 267 2.50 10.74 21.55
CA ALA A 267 1.13 11.26 21.63
C ALA A 267 0.39 11.30 20.30
N GLY A 268 1.09 11.36 19.19
CA GLY A 268 0.55 11.48 17.84
C GLY A 268 1.10 10.46 16.87
N HIS A 269 0.43 10.33 15.70
CA HIS A 269 0.83 9.43 14.60
C HIS A 269 0.69 10.13 13.24
N GLU A 270 0.99 11.43 13.20
CA GLU A 270 0.93 12.26 11.99
C GLU A 270 1.73 11.67 10.82
N PRO A 271 2.96 11.10 11.01
CA PRO A 271 3.70 10.48 9.92
C PRO A 271 2.94 9.31 9.26
N LEU A 272 2.31 8.45 10.06
CA LEU A 272 1.53 7.31 9.56
C LEU A 272 0.20 7.76 8.94
N THR A 273 -0.39 8.84 9.44
CA THR A 273 -1.60 9.46 8.86
C THR A 273 -1.28 10.07 7.49
N ALA A 274 -0.18 10.81 7.37
CA ALA A 274 0.29 11.36 6.11
C ALA A 274 0.59 10.24 5.09
N LEU A 275 1.26 9.16 5.54
CA LEU A 275 1.48 7.98 4.74
C LEU A 275 0.17 7.36 4.25
N SER A 276 -0.82 7.20 5.13
CA SER A 276 -2.14 6.67 4.77
C SER A 276 -2.82 7.50 3.67
N GLY A 277 -2.75 8.82 3.75
CA GLY A 277 -3.23 9.72 2.70
C GLY A 277 -2.51 9.51 1.35
N ALA A 278 -1.22 9.24 1.38
CA ALA A 278 -0.45 8.92 0.17
C ALA A 278 -0.81 7.53 -0.40
N LEU A 279 -1.03 6.53 0.46
CA LEU A 279 -1.53 5.20 0.04
C LEU A 279 -2.93 5.31 -0.58
N LYS A 280 -3.81 6.14 -0.03
CA LYS A 280 -5.12 6.45 -0.62
C LYS A 280 -4.97 7.10 -2.00
N THR A 281 -3.99 7.98 -2.20
CA THR A 281 -3.72 8.58 -3.52
C THR A 281 -3.39 7.51 -4.57
N LEU A 282 -2.57 6.51 -4.20
CA LEU A 282 -2.32 5.35 -5.07
C LEU A 282 -3.59 4.54 -5.32
N ALA A 283 -4.41 4.29 -4.29
CA ALA A 283 -5.68 3.58 -4.45
C ALA A 283 -6.64 4.30 -5.42
N VAL A 284 -6.68 5.63 -5.39
CA VAL A 284 -7.46 6.45 -6.35
C VAL A 284 -6.97 6.25 -7.78
N ALA A 285 -5.66 6.27 -8.01
CA ALA A 285 -5.07 6.01 -9.33
C ALA A 285 -5.41 4.60 -9.83
N LEU A 286 -5.22 3.59 -9.00
CA LEU A 286 -5.52 2.19 -9.34
C LEU A 286 -7.02 1.95 -9.62
N MET A 287 -7.90 2.58 -8.85
CA MET A 287 -9.35 2.55 -9.09
C MET A 287 -9.70 3.08 -10.47
N LYS A 288 -9.13 4.24 -10.86
CA LYS A 288 -9.35 4.84 -12.17
C LYS A 288 -8.82 3.93 -13.28
N ILE A 289 -7.60 3.43 -13.17
CA ILE A 289 -6.98 2.53 -14.15
C ILE A 289 -7.84 1.28 -14.35
N ALA A 290 -8.27 0.64 -13.26
CA ALA A 290 -9.12 -0.55 -13.30
C ALA A 290 -10.47 -0.28 -13.99
N ASN A 291 -11.11 0.85 -13.66
CA ASN A 291 -12.41 1.21 -14.24
C ASN A 291 -12.31 1.53 -15.73
N ASP A 292 -11.27 2.27 -16.16
CA ASP A 292 -11.08 2.59 -17.57
C ASP A 292 -10.79 1.34 -18.40
N LEU A 293 -9.87 0.48 -17.96
CA LEU A 293 -9.57 -0.76 -18.69
C LEU A 293 -10.78 -1.71 -18.75
N ARG A 294 -11.55 -1.79 -17.65
CA ARG A 294 -12.80 -2.57 -17.62
C ARG A 294 -13.84 -2.01 -18.61
N LEU A 295 -13.95 -0.69 -18.72
CA LEU A 295 -14.86 -0.04 -19.65
C LEU A 295 -14.41 -0.25 -21.09
N LEU A 296 -13.12 -0.05 -21.39
CA LEU A 296 -12.54 -0.28 -22.74
C LEU A 296 -12.69 -1.74 -23.17
N GLY A 297 -12.59 -2.69 -22.23
CA GLY A 297 -12.79 -4.12 -22.46
C GLY A 297 -14.25 -4.59 -22.47
N SER A 298 -15.22 -3.70 -22.29
CA SER A 298 -16.64 -4.06 -22.19
C SER A 298 -17.18 -4.65 -23.50
N GLY A 299 -18.01 -5.67 -23.41
CA GLY A 299 -18.61 -6.30 -24.59
C GLY A 299 -18.56 -7.82 -24.56
N PRO A 300 -18.13 -8.52 -25.61
CA PRO A 300 -17.34 -8.08 -26.78
C PRO A 300 -18.14 -7.47 -27.95
N ARG A 301 -19.47 -7.57 -28.00
CA ARG A 301 -20.27 -7.05 -29.11
C ARG A 301 -21.19 -5.88 -28.74
N GLY A 302 -21.69 -5.87 -27.51
CA GLY A 302 -22.59 -4.84 -27.00
C GLY A 302 -21.92 -3.72 -26.19
N GLY A 303 -20.59 -3.68 -26.14
CA GLY A 303 -19.82 -2.67 -25.44
C GLY A 303 -18.76 -2.02 -26.33
N LEU A 304 -17.76 -1.34 -25.71
CA LEU A 304 -16.69 -0.68 -26.45
C LEU A 304 -15.79 -1.67 -27.17
N ALA A 305 -15.36 -2.71 -26.49
CA ALA A 305 -14.51 -3.79 -27.03
C ALA A 305 -13.22 -3.28 -27.69
N GLU A 306 -12.67 -2.17 -27.21
CA GLU A 306 -11.42 -1.59 -27.72
C GLU A 306 -10.18 -2.27 -27.19
N VAL A 307 -10.31 -2.99 -26.05
CA VAL A 307 -9.22 -3.75 -25.42
C VAL A 307 -9.71 -5.17 -25.13
N ARG A 308 -8.91 -6.15 -25.47
CA ARG A 308 -9.10 -7.54 -25.07
C ARG A 308 -8.27 -7.79 -23.81
N LEU A 309 -8.95 -8.13 -22.72
CA LEU A 309 -8.32 -8.49 -21.46
C LEU A 309 -8.07 -10.00 -21.42
N PRO A 310 -7.05 -10.49 -20.68
CA PRO A 310 -6.77 -11.91 -20.53
C PRO A 310 -7.96 -12.70 -19.99
N ALA A 311 -8.19 -13.89 -20.55
CA ALA A 311 -9.19 -14.84 -20.08
C ALA A 311 -8.58 -15.74 -19.01
N ASN A 312 -8.57 -15.29 -17.76
CA ASN A 312 -7.91 -16.00 -16.67
C ASN A 312 -8.75 -17.15 -16.09
N GLU A 313 -10.09 -16.99 -16.08
CA GLU A 313 -11.01 -18.00 -15.57
C GLU A 313 -12.37 -17.95 -16.30
N PRO A 314 -13.20 -19.01 -16.21
CA PRO A 314 -14.58 -18.99 -16.73
C PRO A 314 -15.41 -17.91 -16.03
N GLY A 315 -16.00 -17.00 -16.80
CA GLY A 315 -16.71 -15.83 -16.27
C GLY A 315 -18.16 -16.06 -15.84
N SER A 316 -18.73 -17.25 -16.11
CA SER A 316 -20.13 -17.54 -15.78
C SER A 316 -20.39 -19.04 -15.67
N SER A 317 -21.24 -19.42 -14.71
CA SER A 317 -21.71 -20.79 -14.54
C SER A 317 -22.79 -21.20 -15.53
N ILE A 318 -23.47 -20.25 -16.19
CA ILE A 318 -24.62 -20.46 -17.07
C ILE A 318 -24.50 -19.89 -18.47
N MET A 319 -23.47 -19.06 -18.72
CA MET A 319 -23.19 -18.42 -20.02
C MET A 319 -21.82 -18.89 -20.54
N PRO A 320 -21.76 -20.01 -21.33
CA PRO A 320 -20.50 -20.55 -21.82
C PRO A 320 -19.73 -19.49 -22.65
N GLY A 321 -18.43 -19.39 -22.43
CA GLY A 321 -17.57 -18.48 -23.17
C GLY A 321 -17.60 -17.01 -22.71
N LYS A 322 -18.38 -16.66 -21.67
CA LYS A 322 -18.35 -15.33 -21.07
C LYS A 322 -17.06 -15.15 -20.24
N VAL A 323 -16.28 -14.13 -20.55
CA VAL A 323 -15.09 -13.71 -19.80
C VAL A 323 -15.37 -12.39 -19.12
N ASN A 324 -15.06 -12.28 -17.83
CA ASN A 324 -15.25 -11.07 -17.05
C ASN A 324 -13.90 -10.37 -16.80
N PRO A 325 -13.89 -9.04 -16.60
CA PRO A 325 -12.67 -8.27 -16.27
C PRO A 325 -12.32 -8.40 -14.77
N THR A 326 -12.15 -9.64 -14.28
CA THR A 326 -12.06 -9.99 -12.86
C THR A 326 -10.89 -9.33 -12.16
N GLN A 327 -9.76 -9.11 -12.85
CA GLN A 327 -8.60 -8.43 -12.30
C GLN A 327 -8.90 -6.94 -12.03
N CYS A 328 -9.66 -6.30 -12.91
CA CYS A 328 -10.13 -4.93 -12.68
C CYS A 328 -11.10 -4.86 -11.48
N GLU A 329 -11.95 -5.87 -11.33
CA GLU A 329 -12.89 -5.94 -10.19
C GLU A 329 -12.13 -6.12 -8.88
N ALA A 330 -11.17 -7.05 -8.81
CA ALA A 330 -10.34 -7.27 -7.63
C ALA A 330 -9.55 -6.00 -7.25
N LEU A 331 -8.91 -5.35 -8.23
CA LEU A 331 -8.15 -4.13 -8.00
C LEU A 331 -9.04 -2.98 -7.49
N SER A 332 -10.25 -2.84 -8.01
CA SER A 332 -11.19 -1.83 -7.52
C SER A 332 -11.70 -2.11 -6.11
N MET A 333 -11.94 -3.39 -5.76
CA MET A 333 -12.35 -3.77 -4.40
C MET A 333 -11.25 -3.49 -3.36
N LEU A 334 -9.99 -3.85 -3.65
CA LEU A 334 -8.90 -3.55 -2.72
C LEU A 334 -8.66 -2.03 -2.57
N ALA A 335 -8.85 -1.25 -3.63
CA ALA A 335 -8.78 0.20 -3.55
C ALA A 335 -9.86 0.78 -2.62
N CYS A 336 -11.09 0.25 -2.67
CA CYS A 336 -12.15 0.62 -1.71
C CYS A 336 -11.73 0.31 -0.27
N GLN A 337 -11.14 -0.87 -0.02
CA GLN A 337 -10.68 -1.26 1.31
C GLN A 337 -9.61 -0.29 1.84
N VAL A 338 -8.64 0.08 1.00
CA VAL A 338 -7.59 1.04 1.38
C VAL A 338 -8.17 2.43 1.73
N MET A 339 -9.18 2.89 0.98
CA MET A 339 -9.87 4.14 1.29
C MET A 339 -10.61 4.06 2.63
N GLY A 340 -11.23 2.93 2.95
CA GLY A 340 -11.85 2.67 4.25
C GLY A 340 -10.83 2.65 5.40
N ASN A 341 -9.68 2.03 5.18
CA ASN A 341 -8.58 2.00 6.14
C ASN A 341 -8.06 3.41 6.45
N ASP A 342 -7.94 4.28 5.44
CA ASP A 342 -7.52 5.68 5.64
C ASP A 342 -8.47 6.44 6.57
N VAL A 343 -9.77 6.25 6.44
CA VAL A 343 -10.78 6.82 7.36
C VAL A 343 -10.54 6.31 8.79
N THR A 344 -10.35 5.00 8.97
CA THR A 344 -10.09 4.40 10.28
C THR A 344 -8.81 4.96 10.90
N ILE A 345 -7.73 5.06 10.12
CA ILE A 345 -6.44 5.61 10.58
C ILE A 345 -6.60 7.07 11.02
N GLY A 346 -7.28 7.90 10.23
CA GLY A 346 -7.53 9.31 10.57
C GLY A 346 -8.27 9.48 11.89
N PHE A 347 -9.35 8.73 12.08
CA PHE A 347 -10.09 8.75 13.36
C PHE A 347 -9.22 8.26 14.53
N ALA A 348 -8.54 7.15 14.39
CA ALA A 348 -7.70 6.58 15.45
C ALA A 348 -6.52 7.50 15.80
N ALA A 349 -5.89 8.12 14.82
CA ALA A 349 -4.80 9.07 15.04
C ALA A 349 -5.25 10.33 15.77
N SER A 350 -6.48 10.81 15.53
CA SER A 350 -7.06 11.99 16.20
C SER A 350 -7.39 11.77 17.68
N GLN A 351 -7.31 10.53 18.18
CA GLN A 351 -7.67 10.15 19.55
C GLN A 351 -6.48 10.16 20.52
N GLY A 352 -5.38 10.84 20.20
CA GLY A 352 -4.28 11.06 21.15
C GLY A 352 -4.73 11.97 22.30
N HIS A 353 -4.58 11.50 23.54
CA HIS A 353 -4.92 12.27 24.73
C HIS A 353 -3.68 12.48 25.58
N LEU A 354 -3.37 13.76 25.87
CA LEU A 354 -2.22 14.14 26.65
C LEU A 354 -0.92 13.52 26.05
N GLN A 355 -0.21 12.67 26.78
CA GLN A 355 1.11 12.18 26.42
C GLN A 355 1.11 10.87 25.59
N LEU A 356 -0.07 10.29 25.30
CA LEU A 356 -0.11 9.00 24.60
C LEU A 356 -1.36 8.85 23.71
N ASN A 357 -1.15 8.46 22.46
CA ASN A 357 -2.20 7.86 21.65
C ASN A 357 -2.37 6.38 22.04
N VAL A 358 -3.60 5.94 22.28
CA VAL A 358 -3.94 4.57 22.68
C VAL A 358 -4.79 3.83 21.64
N TYR A 359 -4.55 4.13 20.34
CA TYR A 359 -5.16 3.47 19.19
C TYR A 359 -4.11 2.86 18.24
N LYS A 360 -2.89 2.68 18.73
CA LYS A 360 -1.73 2.23 17.95
C LYS A 360 -1.95 0.89 17.23
N PRO A 361 -2.52 -0.16 17.86
CA PRO A 361 -2.72 -1.45 17.19
C PRO A 361 -3.61 -1.36 15.96
N VAL A 362 -4.73 -0.64 16.02
CA VAL A 362 -5.64 -0.48 14.88
C VAL A 362 -5.03 0.40 13.78
N ILE A 363 -4.24 1.41 14.13
CA ILE A 363 -3.52 2.25 13.17
C ILE A 363 -2.58 1.40 12.33
N ILE A 364 -1.67 0.66 12.99
CA ILE A 364 -0.65 -0.10 12.24
C ILE A 364 -1.23 -1.29 11.49
N HIS A 365 -2.27 -1.93 12.00
CA HIS A 365 -2.98 -2.98 11.28
C HIS A 365 -3.51 -2.48 9.94
N ASN A 366 -4.21 -1.34 9.93
CA ASN A 366 -4.78 -0.77 8.71
C ASN A 366 -3.70 -0.21 7.76
N VAL A 367 -2.61 0.38 8.28
CA VAL A 367 -1.49 0.85 7.46
C VAL A 367 -0.83 -0.33 6.73
N LEU A 368 -0.47 -1.39 7.45
CA LEU A 368 0.20 -2.55 6.87
C LEU A 368 -0.73 -3.34 5.93
N GLN A 369 -2.02 -3.46 6.26
CA GLN A 369 -3.00 -4.06 5.36
C GLN A 369 -3.07 -3.28 4.04
N SER A 370 -3.12 -1.94 4.10
CA SER A 370 -3.16 -1.09 2.92
C SER A 370 -1.90 -1.24 2.06
N ILE A 371 -0.71 -1.24 2.68
CA ILE A 371 0.56 -1.45 1.96
C ILE A 371 0.56 -2.79 1.25
N ARG A 372 0.19 -3.87 1.94
CA ARG A 372 0.17 -5.23 1.39
C ARG A 372 -0.84 -5.35 0.25
N LEU A 373 -2.08 -4.90 0.45
CA LEU A 373 -3.12 -4.98 -0.59
C LEU A 373 -2.72 -4.22 -1.86
N LEU A 374 -2.13 -3.05 -1.71
CA LEU A 374 -1.66 -2.25 -2.85
C LEU A 374 -0.48 -2.93 -3.57
N ALA A 375 0.47 -3.49 -2.82
CA ALA A 375 1.62 -4.18 -3.40
C ALA A 375 1.18 -5.44 -4.16
N ASP A 376 0.37 -6.30 -3.52
CA ASP A 376 -0.14 -7.52 -4.13
C ASP A 376 -1.05 -7.20 -5.32
N GLY A 377 -1.90 -6.18 -5.18
CA GLY A 377 -2.78 -5.72 -6.24
C GLY A 377 -2.02 -5.23 -7.47
N CYS A 378 -0.95 -4.45 -7.29
CA CYS A 378 -0.10 -4.00 -8.40
C CYS A 378 0.58 -5.16 -9.12
N ARG A 379 1.18 -6.11 -8.38
CA ARG A 379 1.83 -7.30 -8.97
C ARG A 379 0.83 -8.16 -9.72
N ASN A 380 -0.28 -8.48 -9.07
CA ASN A 380 -1.32 -9.32 -9.65
C ASN A 380 -1.95 -8.69 -10.90
N PHE A 381 -2.24 -7.39 -10.86
CA PHE A 381 -2.82 -6.67 -11.99
C PHE A 381 -1.84 -6.55 -13.16
N ARG A 382 -0.54 -6.33 -12.88
CA ARG A 382 0.51 -6.40 -13.88
C ARG A 382 0.52 -7.75 -14.59
N GLU A 383 0.61 -8.84 -13.82
CA GLU A 383 0.79 -10.21 -14.32
C GLU A 383 -0.43 -10.71 -15.09
N HIS A 384 -1.61 -10.53 -14.52
CA HIS A 384 -2.84 -11.15 -15.02
C HIS A 384 -3.76 -10.21 -15.81
N CYS A 385 -3.38 -8.95 -15.98
CA CYS A 385 -4.13 -8.00 -16.79
C CYS A 385 -3.24 -7.27 -17.81
N VAL A 386 -2.26 -6.48 -17.33
CA VAL A 386 -1.52 -5.53 -18.19
C VAL A 386 -0.62 -6.25 -19.20
N LEU A 387 0.11 -7.29 -18.78
CA LEU A 387 1.04 -8.00 -19.67
C LEU A 387 0.33 -8.73 -20.81
N GLY A 388 -0.90 -9.17 -20.59
CA GLY A 388 -1.67 -9.93 -21.57
C GLY A 388 -2.79 -9.13 -22.26
N MET A 389 -2.95 -7.84 -21.96
CA MET A 389 -3.96 -7.04 -22.65
C MET A 389 -3.53 -6.70 -24.06
N GLU A 390 -4.49 -6.72 -25.00
CA GLU A 390 -4.30 -6.41 -26.41
C GLU A 390 -5.33 -5.40 -26.89
N PRO A 391 -4.92 -4.32 -27.60
CA PRO A 391 -5.87 -3.43 -28.24
C PRO A 391 -6.54 -4.11 -29.43
N ASP A 392 -7.81 -3.83 -29.63
CA ASP A 392 -8.51 -4.19 -30.87
C ASP A 392 -8.45 -3.02 -31.84
N ALA A 393 -7.40 -3.02 -32.68
CA ALA A 393 -7.13 -1.93 -33.62
C ALA A 393 -8.28 -1.72 -34.62
N GLN A 394 -8.94 -2.81 -35.06
CA GLN A 394 -10.08 -2.72 -35.96
C GLN A 394 -11.26 -2.01 -35.26
N ARG A 395 -11.57 -2.40 -34.05
CA ARG A 395 -12.67 -1.81 -33.28
C ARG A 395 -12.41 -0.33 -32.97
N MET A 396 -11.17 0.02 -32.62
CA MET A 396 -10.77 1.42 -32.44
C MET A 396 -10.93 2.24 -33.71
N ALA A 397 -10.54 1.70 -34.87
CA ALA A 397 -10.72 2.36 -36.16
C ALA A 397 -12.20 2.54 -36.54
N GLU A 398 -13.04 1.52 -36.32
CA GLU A 398 -14.49 1.60 -36.54
C GLU A 398 -15.15 2.70 -35.69
N HIS A 399 -14.78 2.82 -34.40
CA HIS A 399 -15.28 3.87 -33.52
C HIS A 399 -14.80 5.26 -33.97
N LEU A 400 -13.54 5.37 -34.38
CA LEU A 400 -12.95 6.62 -34.82
C LEU A 400 -13.63 7.14 -36.12
N GLU A 401 -13.81 6.27 -37.11
CA GLU A 401 -14.44 6.61 -38.38
C GLU A 401 -15.89 7.10 -38.22
N ARG A 402 -16.62 6.49 -37.28
CA ARG A 402 -18.01 6.87 -36.94
C ARG A 402 -18.09 8.10 -36.02
N GLY A 403 -16.95 8.56 -35.48
CA GLY A 403 -16.90 9.65 -34.52
C GLY A 403 -17.22 11.00 -35.16
N LEU A 404 -18.24 11.70 -34.65
CA LEU A 404 -18.66 13.00 -35.18
C LEU A 404 -17.70 14.13 -34.77
N MET A 405 -16.87 13.95 -33.78
CA MET A 405 -15.97 15.00 -33.27
C MET A 405 -14.74 15.22 -34.14
N LEU A 406 -14.51 14.37 -35.15
CA LEU A 406 -13.53 14.60 -36.20
C LEU A 406 -13.84 15.89 -37.01
N VAL A 407 -15.09 16.34 -37.01
CA VAL A 407 -15.52 17.62 -37.62
C VAL A 407 -14.73 18.83 -37.10
N THR A 408 -14.14 18.72 -35.89
CA THR A 408 -13.31 19.77 -35.30
C THR A 408 -12.11 20.15 -36.20
N ALA A 409 -11.59 19.21 -36.99
CA ALA A 409 -10.54 19.46 -37.98
C ALA A 409 -10.96 20.43 -39.06
N LEU A 410 -12.25 20.57 -39.33
CA LEU A 410 -12.79 21.48 -40.33
C LEU A 410 -12.92 22.95 -39.87
N ASN A 411 -12.90 23.18 -38.53
CA ASN A 411 -13.09 24.54 -38.00
C ASN A 411 -12.13 25.60 -38.57
N PRO A 412 -10.82 25.32 -38.75
CA PRO A 412 -9.90 26.30 -39.34
C PRO A 412 -10.19 26.63 -40.82
N HIS A 413 -10.85 25.72 -41.55
CA HIS A 413 -11.07 25.83 -43.00
C HIS A 413 -12.43 26.40 -43.37
N ILE A 414 -13.49 26.00 -42.69
CA ILE A 414 -14.88 26.38 -43.06
C ILE A 414 -15.62 27.15 -41.94
N GLY A 415 -15.00 27.29 -40.76
CA GLY A 415 -15.58 27.94 -39.58
C GLY A 415 -16.47 27.01 -38.76
N TYR A 416 -16.69 27.38 -37.48
CA TYR A 416 -17.44 26.61 -36.52
C TYR A 416 -18.88 26.27 -36.91
N ASP A 417 -19.61 27.26 -37.45
CA ASP A 417 -21.05 27.11 -37.77
C ASP A 417 -21.28 26.04 -38.84
N LYS A 418 -20.50 26.06 -39.94
CA LYS A 418 -20.59 25.06 -41.00
C LYS A 418 -20.15 23.69 -40.54
N ALA A 419 -19.11 23.61 -39.69
CA ALA A 419 -18.69 22.38 -39.10
C ALA A 419 -19.78 21.79 -38.20
N ALA A 420 -20.45 22.63 -37.39
CA ALA A 420 -21.59 22.22 -36.55
C ALA A 420 -22.79 21.75 -37.39
N GLU A 421 -23.05 22.37 -38.53
CA GLU A 421 -24.11 21.95 -39.48
C GLU A 421 -23.83 20.55 -40.05
N ILE A 422 -22.58 20.27 -40.43
CA ILE A 422 -22.15 18.93 -40.87
C ILE A 422 -22.37 17.89 -39.79
N ALA A 423 -21.89 18.15 -38.58
CA ALA A 423 -22.04 17.22 -37.47
C ALA A 423 -23.51 16.93 -37.12
N LYS A 424 -24.36 17.97 -37.08
CA LYS A 424 -25.80 17.83 -36.81
C LYS A 424 -26.51 17.03 -37.90
N LYS A 425 -26.18 17.28 -39.18
CA LYS A 425 -26.72 16.51 -40.28
C LYS A 425 -26.33 15.05 -40.21
N ALA A 426 -25.04 14.78 -39.99
CA ALA A 426 -24.53 13.39 -39.85
C ALA A 426 -25.23 12.67 -38.69
N TYR A 427 -25.39 13.32 -37.54
CA TYR A 427 -26.10 12.76 -36.40
C TYR A 427 -27.57 12.44 -36.69
N ASN A 428 -28.32 13.41 -37.23
CA ASN A 428 -29.75 13.30 -37.47
C ASN A 428 -30.10 12.27 -38.55
N GLU A 429 -29.27 12.12 -39.56
CA GLU A 429 -29.47 11.21 -40.67
C GLU A 429 -28.78 9.86 -40.53
N GLY A 430 -27.95 9.68 -39.46
CA GLY A 430 -27.18 8.47 -39.23
C GLY A 430 -26.11 8.20 -40.28
N THR A 431 -25.63 9.25 -40.94
CA THR A 431 -24.59 9.19 -41.99
C THR A 431 -23.20 9.51 -41.39
N THR A 432 -22.15 9.32 -42.19
CA THR A 432 -20.79 9.75 -41.86
C THR A 432 -20.64 11.25 -41.98
N LEU A 433 -19.62 11.84 -41.35
CA LEU A 433 -19.27 13.25 -41.53
C LEU A 433 -18.95 13.56 -43.00
N ARG A 434 -18.29 12.64 -43.68
CA ARG A 434 -17.95 12.77 -45.12
C ARG A 434 -19.20 12.88 -45.98
N GLU A 435 -20.15 11.99 -45.84
CA GLU A 435 -21.42 12.01 -46.57
C GLU A 435 -22.20 13.29 -46.29
N ALA A 436 -22.29 13.70 -45.04
CA ALA A 436 -23.00 14.92 -44.63
C ALA A 436 -22.32 16.16 -45.17
N ALA A 437 -20.98 16.25 -45.16
CA ALA A 437 -20.22 17.39 -45.70
C ALA A 437 -20.40 17.57 -47.18
N LEU A 438 -20.33 16.50 -47.94
CA LEU A 438 -20.55 16.49 -49.39
C LEU A 438 -22.00 16.86 -49.75
N ALA A 439 -22.98 16.31 -49.04
CA ALA A 439 -24.39 16.60 -49.27
C ALA A 439 -24.76 18.08 -48.99
N LEU A 440 -24.05 18.73 -48.04
CA LEU A 440 -24.21 20.17 -47.76
C LEU A 440 -23.46 21.06 -48.75
N GLY A 441 -22.52 20.52 -49.54
CA GLY A 441 -21.73 21.26 -50.49
C GLY A 441 -20.75 22.28 -49.89
N HIS A 442 -20.39 22.09 -48.60
CA HIS A 442 -19.47 22.99 -47.92
C HIS A 442 -18.00 22.78 -48.28
N LEU A 443 -17.66 21.60 -48.83
CA LEU A 443 -16.31 21.23 -49.28
C LEU A 443 -16.36 20.07 -50.28
N SER A 444 -15.28 19.88 -51.04
CA SER A 444 -15.14 18.74 -51.94
C SER A 444 -14.66 17.50 -51.19
N GLU A 445 -14.72 16.33 -51.86
CA GLU A 445 -14.21 15.07 -51.36
C GLU A 445 -12.71 15.15 -51.05
N GLU A 446 -11.93 15.73 -51.97
CA GLU A 446 -10.49 15.92 -51.82
C GLU A 446 -10.15 16.83 -50.61
N GLN A 447 -10.97 17.89 -50.40
CA GLN A 447 -10.82 18.77 -49.26
C GLN A 447 -11.13 18.07 -47.98
N PHE A 448 -12.19 17.25 -47.93
CA PHE A 448 -12.50 16.46 -46.72
C PHE A 448 -11.35 15.53 -46.38
N ASP A 449 -10.88 14.72 -47.32
CA ASP A 449 -9.83 13.74 -47.14
C ASP A 449 -8.47 14.37 -46.78
N ALA A 450 -8.22 15.60 -47.25
CA ALA A 450 -7.02 16.36 -46.92
C ALA A 450 -7.05 16.95 -45.49
N TRP A 451 -8.22 17.42 -45.04
CA TRP A 451 -8.35 18.18 -43.79
C TRP A 451 -8.78 17.30 -42.59
N VAL A 452 -9.58 16.25 -42.79
CA VAL A 452 -10.04 15.37 -41.72
C VAL A 452 -9.10 14.18 -41.61
N ARG A 453 -7.97 14.43 -40.97
CA ARG A 453 -6.94 13.40 -40.73
C ARG A 453 -6.71 13.24 -39.24
N PRO A 454 -7.24 12.18 -38.62
CA PRO A 454 -7.14 11.97 -37.18
C PRO A 454 -5.71 12.05 -36.63
N GLU A 455 -4.72 11.59 -37.40
CA GLU A 455 -3.30 11.59 -37.02
C GLU A 455 -2.73 13.01 -36.83
N THR A 456 -3.31 14.01 -37.48
CA THR A 456 -2.88 15.42 -37.37
C THR A 456 -3.51 16.15 -36.18
N MET A 457 -4.44 15.49 -35.49
CA MET A 457 -5.17 16.06 -34.33
C MET A 457 -4.59 15.64 -32.98
N LEU A 458 -3.45 14.96 -32.94
CA LEU A 458 -2.89 14.31 -31.77
C LEU A 458 -1.98 15.19 -30.92
N GLU A 459 -1.52 16.31 -31.45
CA GLU A 459 -0.56 17.22 -30.83
C GLU A 459 -0.98 18.68 -31.01
N ALA A 460 -0.49 19.53 -30.09
CA ALA A 460 -0.66 20.96 -30.26
C ALA A 460 0.19 21.47 -31.43
N GLY A 461 -0.43 22.10 -32.40
CA GLY A 461 0.24 22.66 -33.57
C GLY A 461 -0.73 23.41 -34.48
N ARG A 462 -0.22 24.26 -35.36
CA ARG A 462 -1.00 24.76 -36.50
C ARG A 462 -0.98 23.67 -37.57
N HIS A 463 -2.14 23.26 -37.98
CA HIS A 463 -2.32 22.40 -39.14
C HIS A 463 -2.30 23.34 -40.37
N ASP A 464 -1.10 23.54 -40.97
CA ASP A 464 -0.92 24.26 -42.21
C ASP A 464 -1.48 23.45 -43.39
#